data_7d38c07c30d3b858124caa1aeb20849e
#
_entry.id   7d38c07c30d3b858124caa1aeb20849e
#
_cell.length_a   1.000
_cell.length_b   1.000
_cell.length_c   1.000
_cell.angle_alpha   90.00
_cell.angle_beta   90.00
_cell.angle_gamma   90.00
#
_symmetry.space_group_name_H-M   'P 1'
#
loop_
_entity.id
_entity.type
_entity.pdbx_description
1 polymer ?
#
loop_
_entity_poly.entity_id
_entity_poly.type
_entity_poly.pdbx_seq_one_letter_code
_entity_poly.pdbx_strand_id
1 'polypeptide(L)'
;AWHQQPGIDMLFNQFNEESPNAQFGNIRSVKELSGVANQLNKKRTLSETYGGGGWELTFKDMKRLGDWQYVLGVNFLNQHLSMMTLTGARKYDYPQSFSYHTPWWPYYKTLNEYFARLSFVLSQGKQENHILIIEPTSSAWMYAGPGKQHAGLSAIGNRFQQFITTLEKAQVEYDLGSENIIKDHGKTAGGKFVVGERAYRTVVIPPGMENIDGPTYALLKAYADAGGKVLLF
;
A
#
# COMPACT_ATOMS: atom_id res chain seq x y z
N ALA A 1 -2.42 -1.90 -13.19
CA ALA A 1 -3.46 -1.21 -13.95
C ALA A 1 -4.50 -2.15 -14.56
N TRP A 2 -4.20 -3.45 -14.69
CA TRP A 2 -5.07 -4.43 -15.35
C TRP A 2 -6.25 -4.90 -14.49
N HIS A 3 -6.12 -4.88 -13.18
CA HIS A 3 -7.16 -5.34 -12.27
C HIS A 3 -8.28 -4.32 -12.11
N GLN A 4 -9.53 -4.79 -12.14
CA GLN A 4 -10.70 -3.96 -11.83
C GLN A 4 -10.73 -3.58 -10.35
N GLN A 5 -10.32 -4.50 -9.49
CA GLN A 5 -10.16 -4.31 -8.06
C GLN A 5 -8.73 -4.69 -7.68
N PRO A 6 -7.84 -3.71 -7.42
CA PRO A 6 -6.50 -3.99 -6.94
C PRO A 6 -6.54 -4.51 -5.49
N GLY A 7 -5.57 -5.35 -5.14
CA GLY A 7 -5.50 -5.97 -3.81
C GLY A 7 -4.07 -6.24 -3.37
N ILE A 8 -3.92 -6.40 -2.07
CA ILE A 8 -2.69 -6.82 -1.39
C ILE A 8 -2.98 -8.00 -0.45
N ASP A 9 -1.95 -8.72 -0.09
CA ASP A 9 -1.95 -9.75 0.97
C ASP A 9 -1.23 -9.19 2.21
N MET A 10 -1.89 -9.28 3.37
CA MET A 10 -1.45 -8.69 4.61
C MET A 10 -1.46 -9.70 5.75
N LEU A 11 -0.35 -10.41 5.94
CA LEU A 11 -0.19 -11.42 6.98
C LEU A 11 -0.13 -10.78 8.37
N PHE A 12 -0.83 -11.37 9.33
CA PHE A 12 -0.93 -10.83 10.69
C PHE A 12 0.43 -10.82 11.42
N ASN A 13 1.25 -11.84 11.25
CA ASN A 13 2.57 -11.92 11.88
C ASN A 13 3.55 -10.81 11.47
N GLN A 14 3.25 -10.04 10.44
CA GLN A 14 4.01 -8.87 10.01
C GLN A 14 3.68 -7.60 10.82
N PHE A 15 2.72 -7.68 11.74
CA PHE A 15 2.22 -6.56 12.55
C PHE A 15 2.57 -6.63 14.03
N ASN A 16 3.55 -7.44 14.38
CA ASN A 16 4.10 -7.40 15.73
C ASN A 16 4.84 -6.07 15.95
N GLU A 17 4.38 -5.28 16.92
CA GLU A 17 4.92 -3.95 17.22
C GLU A 17 6.41 -3.99 17.64
N GLU A 18 6.87 -5.11 18.18
CA GLU A 18 8.26 -5.33 18.57
C GLU A 18 9.17 -5.70 17.39
N SER A 19 8.59 -6.06 16.26
CA SER A 19 9.35 -6.39 15.05
C SER A 19 9.83 -5.12 14.35
N PRO A 20 11.09 -5.05 13.89
CA PRO A 20 11.58 -3.96 13.03
C PRO A 20 10.77 -3.80 11.74
N ASN A 21 10.12 -4.87 11.30
CA ASN A 21 9.27 -4.92 10.11
C ASN A 21 7.77 -4.90 10.43
N ALA A 22 7.40 -4.49 11.64
CA ALA A 22 6.01 -4.38 12.06
C ALA A 22 5.19 -3.49 11.12
N GLN A 23 4.07 -2.99 11.55
CA GLN A 23 3.15 -2.20 10.71
C GLN A 23 3.84 -1.14 9.82
N PHE A 24 4.92 -0.52 10.26
CA PHE A 24 5.68 0.42 9.43
C PHE A 24 6.38 -0.24 8.24
N GLY A 25 6.81 -1.48 8.35
CA GLY A 25 7.40 -2.23 7.24
C GLY A 25 6.40 -2.50 6.10
N ASN A 26 5.12 -2.52 6.40
CA ASN A 26 4.04 -2.81 5.45
C ASN A 26 3.28 -1.57 4.95
N ILE A 27 3.58 -0.38 5.43
CA ILE A 27 2.98 0.89 4.95
C ILE A 27 3.10 0.99 3.43
N ARG A 28 4.26 0.66 2.90
CA ARG A 28 4.54 0.76 1.47
C ARG A 28 3.53 -0.01 0.63
N SER A 29 3.26 -1.28 0.95
CA SER A 29 2.31 -2.09 0.19
C SER A 29 0.91 -1.48 0.15
N VAL A 30 0.45 -0.92 1.28
CA VAL A 30 -0.86 -0.27 1.35
C VAL A 30 -0.87 1.05 0.59
N LYS A 31 0.20 1.85 0.69
CA LYS A 31 0.31 3.14 -0.04
C LYS A 31 0.49 2.93 -1.55
N GLU A 32 1.19 1.89 -1.99
CA GLU A 32 1.25 1.49 -3.40
C GLU A 32 -0.16 1.13 -3.92
N LEU A 33 -0.92 0.33 -3.16
CA LEU A 33 -2.29 -0.03 -3.49
C LEU A 33 -3.19 1.20 -3.59
N SER A 34 -3.19 2.06 -2.56
CA SER A 34 -4.05 3.24 -2.50
C SER A 34 -3.66 4.28 -3.57
N GLY A 35 -2.37 4.50 -3.81
CA GLY A 35 -1.87 5.39 -4.85
C GLY A 35 -2.33 4.98 -6.25
N VAL A 36 -2.18 3.70 -6.59
CA VAL A 36 -2.68 3.15 -7.87
C VAL A 36 -4.20 3.31 -7.99
N ALA A 37 -4.94 3.01 -6.93
CA ALA A 37 -6.40 3.12 -6.93
C ALA A 37 -6.85 4.58 -7.12
N ASN A 38 -6.19 5.53 -6.44
CA ASN A 38 -6.44 6.95 -6.57
C ASN A 38 -6.17 7.45 -8.00
N GLN A 39 -5.00 7.11 -8.55
CA GLN A 39 -4.57 7.54 -9.89
C GLN A 39 -5.46 6.97 -11.00
N LEU A 40 -5.87 5.71 -10.89
CA LEU A 40 -6.64 5.01 -11.91
C LEU A 40 -8.15 4.94 -11.62
N ASN A 41 -8.63 5.76 -10.67
CA ASN A 41 -10.05 5.85 -10.30
C ASN A 41 -10.69 4.49 -9.95
N LYS A 42 -9.97 3.67 -9.16
CA LYS A 42 -10.51 2.41 -8.67
C LYS A 42 -11.19 2.64 -7.33
N LYS A 43 -12.46 2.28 -7.22
CA LYS A 43 -13.29 2.55 -6.03
C LYS A 43 -13.01 1.60 -4.87
N ARG A 44 -12.43 0.43 -5.14
CA ARG A 44 -12.17 -0.61 -4.15
C ARG A 44 -10.71 -0.96 -4.10
N THR A 45 -10.21 -1.02 -2.90
CA THR A 45 -8.86 -1.46 -2.53
C THR A 45 -9.00 -2.63 -1.58
N LEU A 46 -8.64 -3.82 -2.03
CA LEU A 46 -8.80 -5.05 -1.26
C LEU A 46 -7.54 -5.35 -0.45
N SER A 47 -7.72 -5.82 0.77
CA SER A 47 -6.67 -6.52 1.52
C SER A 47 -7.15 -7.91 1.88
N GLU A 48 -6.44 -8.95 1.45
CA GLU A 48 -6.47 -10.24 2.13
C GLU A 48 -5.77 -10.03 3.46
N THR A 49 -6.41 -10.41 4.57
CA THR A 49 -5.94 -9.98 5.89
C THR A 49 -6.06 -11.08 6.93
N TYR A 50 -5.29 -10.96 8.01
CA TYR A 50 -5.24 -11.87 9.16
C TYR A 50 -4.58 -13.23 8.91
N GLY A 51 -4.08 -13.52 7.73
CA GLY A 51 -3.38 -14.77 7.43
C GLY A 51 -2.23 -15.01 8.40
N GLY A 52 -2.13 -16.23 8.93
CA GLY A 52 -1.11 -16.59 9.92
C GLY A 52 -1.30 -15.95 11.30
N GLY A 53 -2.48 -15.41 11.61
CA GLY A 53 -2.76 -14.75 12.89
C GLY A 53 -2.86 -15.66 14.09
N GLY A 54 -3.01 -16.99 13.87
CA GLY A 54 -3.15 -17.97 14.94
C GLY A 54 -4.56 -18.10 15.48
N TRP A 55 -4.78 -19.16 16.26
CA TRP A 55 -6.09 -19.44 16.87
C TRP A 55 -6.44 -18.48 18.01
N GLU A 56 -5.44 -17.81 18.57
CA GLU A 56 -5.55 -16.84 19.66
C GLU A 56 -5.84 -15.39 19.19
N LEU A 57 -5.94 -15.17 17.89
CA LEU A 57 -6.22 -13.84 17.32
C LEU A 57 -7.55 -13.28 17.85
N THR A 58 -7.50 -12.15 18.53
CA THR A 58 -8.64 -11.51 19.17
C THR A 58 -9.34 -10.50 18.25
N PHE A 59 -10.58 -10.15 18.57
CA PHE A 59 -11.29 -9.05 17.89
C PHE A 59 -10.59 -7.70 18.04
N LYS A 60 -9.89 -7.49 19.16
CA LYS A 60 -9.07 -6.28 19.37
C LYS A 60 -7.95 -6.20 18.34
N ASP A 61 -7.26 -7.32 18.12
CA ASP A 61 -6.18 -7.38 17.13
C ASP A 61 -6.70 -7.23 15.71
N MET A 62 -7.79 -7.91 15.38
CA MET A 62 -8.46 -7.79 14.08
C MET A 62 -8.89 -6.35 13.80
N LYS A 63 -9.50 -5.69 14.79
CA LYS A 63 -9.92 -4.30 14.67
C LYS A 63 -8.72 -3.36 14.50
N ARG A 64 -7.68 -3.49 15.33
CA ARG A 64 -6.46 -2.69 15.25
C ARG A 64 -5.81 -2.77 13.87
N LEU A 65 -5.65 -3.97 13.36
CA LEU A 65 -5.05 -4.19 12.05
C LEU A 65 -5.94 -3.66 10.91
N GLY A 66 -7.24 -3.90 10.99
CA GLY A 66 -8.18 -3.39 10.01
C GLY A 66 -8.24 -1.86 10.00
N ASP A 67 -8.37 -1.22 11.15
CA ASP A 67 -8.40 0.24 11.26
C ASP A 67 -7.14 0.88 10.66
N TRP A 68 -5.95 0.33 10.96
CA TRP A 68 -4.70 0.79 10.39
C TRP A 68 -4.68 0.71 8.86
N GLN A 69 -5.13 -0.39 8.29
CA GLN A 69 -5.23 -0.55 6.83
C GLN A 69 -6.22 0.46 6.22
N TYR A 70 -7.35 0.69 6.89
CA TYR A 70 -8.37 1.65 6.40
C TYR A 70 -7.86 3.09 6.44
N VAL A 71 -7.10 3.46 7.45
CA VAL A 71 -6.45 4.79 7.51
C VAL A 71 -5.50 4.99 6.34
N LEU A 72 -4.79 3.95 5.91
CA LEU A 72 -3.84 4.00 4.78
C LEU A 72 -4.49 3.89 3.40
N GLY A 73 -5.81 3.63 3.33
CA GLY A 73 -6.54 3.64 2.06
C GLY A 73 -7.11 2.30 1.59
N VAL A 74 -7.04 1.24 2.39
CA VAL A 74 -7.85 0.02 2.16
C VAL A 74 -9.32 0.35 2.45
N ASN A 75 -10.23 -0.23 1.69
CA ASN A 75 -11.66 -0.09 1.95
C ASN A 75 -12.46 -1.38 1.71
N PHE A 76 -11.77 -2.51 1.63
CA PHE A 76 -12.39 -3.82 1.52
C PHE A 76 -11.47 -4.89 2.13
N LEU A 77 -11.92 -5.55 3.20
CA LEU A 77 -11.20 -6.64 3.83
C LEU A 77 -11.75 -7.99 3.37
N ASN A 78 -10.83 -8.90 3.04
CA ASN A 78 -11.10 -10.31 2.78
C ASN A 78 -10.25 -11.14 3.76
N GLN A 79 -10.89 -11.78 4.71
CA GLN A 79 -10.19 -12.51 5.76
C GLN A 79 -9.59 -13.82 5.22
N HIS A 80 -8.37 -14.10 5.56
CA HIS A 80 -7.70 -15.35 5.28
C HIS A 80 -7.86 -16.34 6.44
N LEU A 81 -8.55 -17.44 6.31
CA LEU A 81 -9.55 -17.93 5.35
C LEU A 81 -10.68 -18.63 6.13
N SER A 82 -11.68 -19.14 5.40
CA SER A 82 -12.59 -20.16 5.92
C SER A 82 -12.16 -21.55 5.43
N MET A 83 -12.16 -22.54 6.32
CA MET A 83 -11.82 -23.92 5.99
C MET A 83 -13.08 -24.78 6.07
N MET A 84 -13.24 -25.73 5.16
CA MET A 84 -14.36 -26.70 5.22
C MET A 84 -14.18 -27.68 6.36
N THR A 85 -12.94 -28.02 6.73
CA THR A 85 -12.60 -28.98 7.77
C THR A 85 -11.27 -28.64 8.42
N LEU A 86 -11.12 -28.99 9.69
CA LEU A 86 -9.86 -28.91 10.44
C LEU A 86 -9.18 -30.29 10.57
N THR A 87 -9.52 -31.27 9.73
CA THR A 87 -8.93 -32.59 9.77
C THR A 87 -7.48 -32.59 9.33
N GLY A 88 -6.62 -33.32 10.04
CA GLY A 88 -5.20 -33.47 9.72
C GLY A 88 -4.42 -32.16 9.82
N ALA A 89 -3.59 -31.88 8.82
CA ALA A 89 -2.71 -30.70 8.77
C ALA A 89 -3.46 -29.36 8.65
N ARG A 90 -4.75 -29.37 8.29
CA ARG A 90 -5.55 -28.14 8.10
C ARG A 90 -5.52 -27.20 9.31
N LYS A 91 -5.56 -27.74 10.51
CA LYS A 91 -5.56 -26.92 11.73
C LYS A 91 -4.24 -26.17 11.95
N TYR A 92 -3.18 -26.53 11.25
CA TYR A 92 -1.86 -25.87 11.31
C TYR A 92 -1.56 -25.01 10.08
N ASP A 93 -2.43 -25.06 9.06
CA ASP A 93 -2.24 -24.36 7.80
C ASP A 93 -2.81 -22.95 7.89
N TYR A 94 -1.97 -22.00 8.20
CA TYR A 94 -2.33 -20.58 8.34
C TYR A 94 -3.61 -20.36 9.17
N PRO A 95 -3.66 -20.86 10.43
CA PRO A 95 -4.82 -20.61 11.28
C PRO A 95 -4.99 -19.10 11.47
N GLN A 96 -6.18 -18.62 11.70
CA GLN A 96 -7.39 -19.31 12.14
C GLN A 96 -8.35 -19.60 10.96
N SER A 97 -9.50 -20.20 11.31
CA SER A 97 -10.63 -20.34 10.38
C SER A 97 -11.74 -19.34 10.74
N PHE A 98 -12.15 -18.52 9.80
CA PHE A 98 -13.27 -17.56 9.97
C PHE A 98 -14.60 -18.24 9.68
N SER A 99 -14.98 -19.16 10.55
CA SER A 99 -16.19 -19.98 10.43
C SER A 99 -16.61 -20.57 11.77
N TYR A 100 -17.60 -21.47 11.75
CA TYR A 100 -18.09 -22.20 12.93
C TYR A 100 -17.03 -23.04 13.67
N HIS A 101 -15.83 -23.17 13.13
CA HIS A 101 -14.72 -23.84 13.79
C HIS A 101 -14.11 -23.04 14.97
N THR A 102 -14.46 -21.76 15.08
CA THR A 102 -13.98 -20.89 16.16
C THR A 102 -15.10 -20.55 17.13
N PRO A 103 -14.82 -20.50 18.45
CA PRO A 103 -15.85 -20.24 19.46
C PRO A 103 -16.43 -18.83 19.38
N TRP A 104 -15.70 -17.88 18.81
CA TRP A 104 -16.13 -16.48 18.66
C TRP A 104 -16.97 -16.23 17.40
N TRP A 105 -17.18 -17.22 16.53
CA TRP A 105 -17.90 -17.06 15.27
C TRP A 105 -19.29 -16.41 15.40
N PRO A 106 -20.14 -16.77 16.39
CA PRO A 106 -21.45 -16.13 16.54
C PRO A 106 -21.40 -14.63 16.75
N TYR A 107 -20.27 -14.10 17.28
CA TYR A 107 -20.05 -12.69 17.58
C TYR A 107 -19.32 -11.95 16.47
N TYR A 108 -18.77 -12.66 15.49
CA TYR A 108 -17.98 -12.09 14.41
C TYR A 108 -18.77 -11.07 13.56
N LYS A 109 -20.09 -11.24 13.50
CA LYS A 109 -21.01 -10.31 12.86
C LYS A 109 -20.78 -8.86 13.31
N THR A 110 -20.52 -8.62 14.59
CA THR A 110 -20.30 -7.27 15.13
C THR A 110 -19.09 -6.58 14.49
N LEU A 111 -18.02 -7.31 14.33
CA LEU A 111 -16.80 -6.80 13.66
C LEU A 111 -17.04 -6.59 12.16
N ASN A 112 -17.73 -7.52 11.51
CA ASN A 112 -18.06 -7.41 10.09
C ASN A 112 -18.97 -6.21 9.81
N GLU A 113 -19.97 -5.94 10.65
CA GLU A 113 -20.84 -4.77 10.51
C GLU A 113 -20.08 -3.45 10.70
N TYR A 114 -19.09 -3.42 11.61
CA TYR A 114 -18.22 -2.27 11.78
C TYR A 114 -17.43 -1.99 10.49
N PHE A 115 -16.71 -2.98 9.95
CA PHE A 115 -15.95 -2.80 8.73
C PHE A 115 -16.83 -2.61 7.49
N ALA A 116 -18.02 -3.20 7.42
CA ALA A 116 -18.95 -2.94 6.32
C ALA A 116 -19.36 -1.47 6.24
N ARG A 117 -19.65 -0.83 7.41
CA ARG A 117 -19.94 0.60 7.48
C ARG A 117 -18.75 1.46 7.06
N LEU A 118 -17.55 1.15 7.55
CA LEU A 118 -16.32 1.85 7.13
C LEU A 118 -16.06 1.67 5.63
N SER A 119 -16.16 0.43 5.12
CA SER A 119 -16.01 0.14 3.70
C SER A 119 -16.96 0.96 2.83
N PHE A 120 -18.22 1.08 3.26
CA PHE A 120 -19.19 1.89 2.54
C PHE A 120 -18.77 3.37 2.53
N VAL A 121 -18.52 3.95 3.69
CA VAL A 121 -18.19 5.38 3.82
C VAL A 121 -16.91 5.72 3.07
N LEU A 122 -15.83 4.96 3.27
CA LEU A 122 -14.52 5.22 2.66
C LEU A 122 -14.44 4.89 1.17
N SER A 123 -15.44 4.18 0.63
CA SER A 123 -15.56 3.98 -0.83
C SER A 123 -16.29 5.12 -1.53
N GLN A 124 -16.84 6.09 -0.77
CA GLN A 124 -17.46 7.29 -1.32
C GLN A 124 -16.45 8.43 -1.40
N GLY A 125 -16.62 9.31 -2.36
CA GLY A 125 -15.74 10.45 -2.51
C GLY A 125 -14.35 10.12 -3.08
N LYS A 126 -13.42 11.04 -2.88
CA LYS A 126 -12.02 10.92 -3.33
C LYS A 126 -11.09 11.40 -2.22
N GLN A 127 -10.06 10.63 -1.93
CA GLN A 127 -9.00 11.06 -1.03
C GLN A 127 -8.22 12.23 -1.67
N GLU A 128 -7.90 13.26 -0.90
CA GLU A 128 -7.14 14.41 -1.40
C GLU A 128 -5.67 14.30 -0.99
N ASN A 129 -4.81 13.98 -1.96
CA ASN A 129 -3.35 14.00 -1.83
C ASN A 129 -2.79 14.99 -2.83
N HIS A 130 -1.88 15.85 -2.38
CA HIS A 130 -1.24 16.88 -3.22
C HIS A 130 0.23 16.60 -3.49
N ILE A 131 0.78 15.56 -2.88
CA ILE A 131 2.18 15.14 -2.98
C ILE A 131 2.24 13.81 -3.70
N LEU A 132 3.08 13.73 -4.73
CA LEU A 132 3.47 12.50 -5.40
C LEU A 132 4.91 12.18 -5.05
N ILE A 133 5.17 10.97 -4.55
CA ILE A 133 6.52 10.46 -4.33
C ILE A 133 6.83 9.44 -5.41
N ILE A 134 7.85 9.68 -6.22
CA ILE A 134 8.25 8.73 -7.26
C ILE A 134 8.88 7.50 -6.61
N GLU A 135 8.44 6.32 -7.00
CA GLU A 135 9.04 5.08 -6.52
C GLU A 135 10.39 4.85 -7.22
N PRO A 136 11.45 4.47 -6.49
CA PRO A 136 12.79 4.29 -7.05
C PRO A 136 12.94 2.97 -7.83
N THR A 137 11.95 2.62 -8.68
CA THR A 137 11.86 1.33 -9.37
C THR A 137 12.97 1.17 -10.40
N SER A 138 13.22 2.18 -11.25
CA SER A 138 14.29 2.14 -12.24
C SER A 138 15.67 2.07 -11.59
N SER A 139 15.88 2.75 -10.46
CA SER A 139 17.10 2.62 -9.66
C SER A 139 17.25 1.21 -9.09
N ALA A 140 16.19 0.62 -8.58
CA ALA A 140 16.20 -0.73 -8.03
C ALA A 140 16.55 -1.78 -9.11
N TRP A 141 16.05 -1.61 -10.33
CA TRP A 141 16.33 -2.53 -11.44
C TRP A 141 17.80 -2.54 -11.87
N MET A 142 18.56 -1.46 -11.66
CA MET A 142 20.00 -1.44 -11.93
C MET A 142 20.76 -2.47 -11.10
N TYR A 143 20.25 -2.82 -9.94
CA TYR A 143 20.82 -3.78 -8.99
C TYR A 143 20.12 -5.15 -9.00
N ALA A 144 19.05 -5.30 -9.77
CA ALA A 144 18.35 -6.57 -9.90
C ALA A 144 19.00 -7.44 -10.98
N GLY A 145 19.27 -8.72 -10.68
CA GLY A 145 19.80 -9.66 -11.67
C GLY A 145 20.22 -10.99 -11.07
N PRO A 146 20.27 -12.09 -11.86
CA PRO A 146 20.71 -13.39 -11.39
C PRO A 146 22.15 -13.34 -10.86
N GLY A 147 22.41 -13.94 -9.70
CA GLY A 147 23.76 -14.12 -9.14
C GLY A 147 24.42 -12.87 -8.56
N LYS A 148 23.76 -11.71 -8.56
CA LYS A 148 24.28 -10.51 -7.89
C LYS A 148 23.82 -10.47 -6.43
N GLN A 149 24.74 -10.24 -5.52
CA GLN A 149 24.36 -9.89 -4.15
C GLN A 149 23.69 -8.52 -4.17
N HIS A 150 22.46 -8.49 -3.68
CA HIS A 150 21.55 -7.35 -3.80
C HIS A 150 21.79 -6.24 -2.76
N ALA A 151 23.04 -5.97 -2.37
CA ALA A 151 23.35 -4.92 -1.39
C ALA A 151 22.82 -3.55 -1.82
N GLY A 152 23.00 -3.19 -3.11
CA GLY A 152 22.46 -1.94 -3.67
C GLY A 152 20.94 -1.91 -3.67
N LEU A 153 20.28 -3.01 -4.07
CA LEU A 153 18.82 -3.14 -4.03
C LEU A 153 18.27 -2.98 -2.62
N SER A 154 18.87 -3.68 -1.65
CA SER A 154 18.49 -3.56 -0.23
C SER A 154 18.71 -2.15 0.31
N ALA A 155 19.82 -1.49 -0.07
CA ALA A 155 20.11 -0.12 0.35
C ALA A 155 19.05 0.87 -0.16
N ILE A 156 18.66 0.77 -1.43
CA ILE A 156 17.58 1.61 -2.01
C ILE A 156 16.25 1.33 -1.29
N GLY A 157 15.89 0.06 -1.14
CA GLY A 157 14.66 -0.34 -0.47
C GLY A 157 14.58 0.16 0.97
N ASN A 158 15.66 0.02 1.75
CA ASN A 158 15.72 0.48 3.14
C ASN A 158 15.64 2.01 3.26
N ARG A 159 16.35 2.76 2.41
CA ARG A 159 16.28 4.24 2.39
C ARG A 159 14.86 4.71 2.06
N PHE A 160 14.26 4.12 1.04
CA PHE A 160 12.89 4.46 0.66
C PHE A 160 11.89 4.13 1.77
N GLN A 161 11.99 2.93 2.37
CA GLN A 161 11.15 2.54 3.49
C GLN A 161 11.31 3.48 4.70
N GLN A 162 12.53 3.87 5.03
CA GLN A 162 12.79 4.81 6.11
C GLN A 162 12.21 6.20 5.82
N PHE A 163 12.33 6.65 4.58
CA PHE A 163 11.78 7.93 4.15
C PHE A 163 10.25 7.98 4.28
N ILE A 164 9.53 7.01 3.72
CA ILE A 164 8.07 6.97 3.83
C ILE A 164 7.61 6.76 5.28
N THR A 165 8.33 5.95 6.08
CA THR A 165 8.04 5.79 7.51
C THR A 165 8.13 7.11 8.27
N THR A 166 9.12 7.95 7.93
CA THR A 166 9.27 9.29 8.53
C THR A 166 8.09 10.19 8.18
N LEU A 167 7.63 10.15 6.93
CA LEU A 167 6.45 10.91 6.49
C LEU A 167 5.16 10.45 7.18
N GLU A 168 4.97 9.15 7.32
CA GLU A 168 3.80 8.60 8.04
C GLU A 168 3.81 9.01 9.52
N LYS A 169 4.96 8.95 10.19
CA LYS A 169 5.09 9.42 11.58
C LYS A 169 4.80 10.93 11.72
N ALA A 170 5.08 11.70 10.68
CA ALA A 170 4.77 13.12 10.60
C ALA A 170 3.34 13.40 10.09
N GLN A 171 2.54 12.37 9.83
CA GLN A 171 1.17 12.46 9.31
C GLN A 171 1.07 13.27 7.99
N VAL A 172 2.06 13.10 7.11
CA VAL A 172 2.05 13.69 5.78
C VAL A 172 1.31 12.78 4.81
N GLU A 173 0.29 13.31 4.13
CA GLU A 173 -0.45 12.57 3.10
C GLU A 173 0.22 12.68 1.73
N TYR A 174 0.36 11.55 1.05
CA TYR A 174 0.96 11.43 -0.28
C TYR A 174 0.42 10.21 -1.02
N ASP A 175 0.57 10.21 -2.34
CA ASP A 175 0.46 9.02 -3.18
C ASP A 175 1.86 8.58 -3.63
N LEU A 176 2.06 7.28 -3.77
CA LEU A 176 3.23 6.72 -4.44
C LEU A 176 2.99 6.69 -5.95
N GLY A 177 4.01 6.99 -6.73
CA GLY A 177 3.98 7.05 -8.18
C GLY A 177 4.88 6.03 -8.84
N SER A 178 4.28 5.02 -9.46
CA SER A 178 5.00 4.08 -10.31
C SER A 178 5.35 4.74 -11.65
N GLU A 179 6.62 4.64 -12.07
CA GLU A 179 7.09 5.18 -13.35
C GLU A 179 6.29 4.61 -14.54
N ASN A 180 5.87 3.35 -14.50
CA ASN A 180 5.04 2.76 -15.54
C ASN A 180 3.65 3.41 -15.64
N ILE A 181 3.03 3.75 -14.51
CA ILE A 181 1.73 4.43 -14.49
C ILE A 181 1.90 5.89 -14.95
N ILE A 182 2.98 6.55 -14.53
CA ILE A 182 3.33 7.91 -14.96
C ILE A 182 3.54 7.95 -16.47
N LYS A 183 4.27 6.99 -17.03
CA LYS A 183 4.47 6.86 -18.49
C LYS A 183 3.16 6.76 -19.26
N ASP A 184 2.22 5.94 -18.78
CA ASP A 184 0.99 5.65 -19.51
C ASP A 184 -0.12 6.68 -19.26
N HIS A 185 -0.12 7.35 -18.10
CA HIS A 185 -1.21 8.20 -17.63
C HIS A 185 -0.75 9.59 -17.16
N GLY A 186 0.57 9.89 -17.22
CA GLY A 186 1.13 11.15 -16.76
C GLY A 186 0.98 12.28 -17.78
N LYS A 187 0.75 13.48 -17.28
CA LYS A 187 0.79 14.75 -18.06
C LYS A 187 0.99 15.94 -17.14
N THR A 188 1.39 17.09 -17.71
CA THR A 188 1.34 18.39 -17.04
C THR A 188 0.07 19.11 -17.47
N ALA A 189 -0.71 19.63 -16.53
CA ALA A 189 -1.90 20.41 -16.84
C ALA A 189 -2.22 21.39 -15.70
N GLY A 190 -2.55 22.64 -16.05
CA GLY A 190 -2.94 23.67 -15.09
C GLY A 190 -1.90 23.92 -13.98
N GLY A 191 -0.60 23.85 -14.30
CA GLY A 191 0.48 24.04 -13.32
C GLY A 191 0.63 22.87 -12.32
N LYS A 192 0.08 21.70 -12.64
CA LYS A 192 0.13 20.50 -11.79
C LYS A 192 0.73 19.32 -12.55
N PHE A 193 1.34 18.42 -11.79
CA PHE A 193 1.73 17.10 -12.27
C PHE A 193 0.54 16.16 -12.15
N VAL A 194 0.03 15.67 -13.25
CA VAL A 194 -1.20 14.86 -13.28
C VAL A 194 -0.84 13.42 -13.61
N VAL A 195 -1.38 12.48 -12.87
CA VAL A 195 -1.31 11.04 -13.17
C VAL A 195 -2.73 10.48 -13.11
N GLY A 196 -3.24 10.07 -14.27
CA GLY A 196 -4.63 9.64 -14.40
C GLY A 196 -5.62 10.70 -13.91
N GLU A 197 -6.38 10.37 -12.87
CA GLU A 197 -7.39 11.26 -12.25
C GLU A 197 -6.83 12.15 -11.13
N ARG A 198 -5.54 12.03 -10.80
CA ARG A 198 -4.91 12.77 -9.68
C ARG A 198 -4.04 13.91 -10.17
N ALA A 199 -4.09 15.03 -9.45
CA ALA A 199 -3.34 16.25 -9.78
C ALA A 199 -2.52 16.72 -8.57
N TYR A 200 -1.21 16.60 -8.68
CA TYR A 200 -0.25 16.88 -7.61
C TYR A 200 0.35 18.27 -7.76
N ARG A 201 0.57 18.94 -6.63
CA ARG A 201 1.23 20.25 -6.55
C ARG A 201 2.73 20.13 -6.26
N THR A 202 3.15 19.00 -5.71
CA THR A 202 4.54 18.72 -5.36
C THR A 202 4.89 17.32 -5.79
N VAL A 203 6.01 17.17 -6.48
CA VAL A 203 6.59 15.87 -6.81
C VAL A 203 7.89 15.71 -6.01
N VAL A 204 8.07 14.54 -5.44
CA VAL A 204 9.22 14.24 -4.57
C VAL A 204 10.04 13.13 -5.21
N ILE A 205 11.33 13.37 -5.35
CA ILE A 205 12.36 12.39 -5.65
C ILE A 205 12.93 11.92 -4.32
N PRO A 206 12.71 10.66 -3.93
CA PRO A 206 13.12 10.17 -2.62
C PRO A 206 14.63 9.96 -2.53
N PRO A 207 15.20 9.88 -1.30
CA PRO A 207 16.63 9.70 -1.11
C PRO A 207 17.12 8.35 -1.68
N GLY A 208 18.27 8.39 -2.36
CA GLY A 208 18.90 7.21 -2.97
C GLY A 208 18.31 6.80 -4.31
N MET A 209 17.51 7.63 -4.93
CA MET A 209 17.07 7.45 -6.31
C MET A 209 18.20 7.86 -7.27
N GLU A 210 18.80 6.89 -7.96
CA GLU A 210 19.98 7.07 -8.81
C GLU A 210 19.62 7.15 -10.29
N ASN A 211 18.42 6.68 -10.66
CA ASN A 211 17.95 6.63 -12.04
C ASN A 211 16.44 6.80 -12.11
N ILE A 212 15.96 7.41 -13.19
CA ILE A 212 14.56 7.62 -13.54
C ILE A 212 14.38 7.22 -15.00
N ASP A 213 13.26 6.62 -15.36
CA ASP A 213 12.98 6.29 -16.75
C ASP A 213 12.79 7.56 -17.63
N GLY A 214 13.07 7.43 -18.92
CA GLY A 214 13.04 8.56 -19.85
C GLY A 214 11.71 9.31 -19.90
N PRO A 215 10.56 8.61 -19.99
CA PRO A 215 9.25 9.25 -19.98
C PRO A 215 8.96 10.04 -18.69
N THR A 216 9.24 9.46 -17.53
CA THR A 216 9.07 10.13 -16.23
C THR A 216 9.99 11.35 -16.11
N TYR A 217 11.27 11.23 -16.52
CA TYR A 217 12.19 12.34 -16.54
C TYR A 217 11.71 13.49 -17.43
N ALA A 218 11.29 13.19 -18.65
CA ALA A 218 10.79 14.20 -19.59
C ALA A 218 9.58 14.96 -19.01
N LEU A 219 8.66 14.25 -18.37
CA LEU A 219 7.50 14.86 -17.74
C LEU A 219 7.85 15.69 -16.52
N LEU A 220 8.77 15.21 -15.67
CA LEU A 220 9.29 15.97 -14.52
C LEU A 220 9.97 17.26 -14.95
N LYS A 221 10.81 17.17 -16.01
CA LYS A 221 11.47 18.35 -16.57
C LYS A 221 10.46 19.37 -17.08
N ALA A 222 9.49 18.95 -17.88
CA ALA A 222 8.43 19.82 -18.39
C ALA A 222 7.62 20.48 -17.24
N TYR A 223 7.36 19.73 -16.17
CA TYR A 223 6.67 20.24 -14.99
C TYR A 223 7.50 21.29 -14.24
N ALA A 224 8.80 21.02 -14.02
CA ALA A 224 9.71 21.96 -13.36
C ALA A 224 9.93 23.24 -14.21
N ASP A 225 10.14 23.11 -15.52
CA ASP A 225 10.31 24.24 -16.44
C ASP A 225 9.06 25.16 -16.46
N ALA A 226 7.88 24.60 -16.22
CA ALA A 226 6.63 25.33 -16.07
C ALA A 226 6.42 25.95 -14.65
N GLY A 227 7.42 25.92 -13.79
CA GLY A 227 7.36 26.45 -12.42
C GLY A 227 6.76 25.46 -11.39
N GLY A 228 6.63 24.20 -11.73
CA GLY A 228 6.17 23.16 -10.84
C GLY A 228 7.16 22.85 -9.72
N LYS A 229 6.66 22.45 -8.56
CA LYS A 229 7.48 22.16 -7.38
C LYS A 229 7.98 20.72 -7.39
N VAL A 230 9.29 20.55 -7.59
CA VAL A 230 9.99 19.27 -7.44
C VAL A 230 10.96 19.35 -6.25
N LEU A 231 10.88 18.40 -5.34
CA LEU A 231 11.77 18.29 -4.18
C LEU A 231 12.67 17.05 -4.35
N LEU A 232 13.95 17.26 -4.13
CA LEU A 232 14.97 16.17 -4.12
C LEU A 232 15.49 16.01 -2.69
N PHE A 233 15.61 14.75 -2.25
CA PHE A 233 16.14 14.37 -0.94
C PHE A 233 17.39 13.50 -1.05
#